data_c2e463e7971b94a31afa9ee82f44196e
#
_entry.id   c2e463e7971b94a31afa9ee82f44196e
#
_cell.length_a   1.000
_cell.length_b   1.000
_cell.length_c   1.000
_cell.angle_alpha   90.00
_cell.angle_beta   90.00
_cell.angle_gamma   90.00
#
_symmetry.space_group_name_H-M   'P 1'
#
loop_
_entity.id
_entity.type
_entity.pdbx_description
1 polymer ?
#
loop_
_entity_poly.entity_id
_entity_poly.type
_entity_poly.pdbx_seq_one_letter_code
_entity_poly.pdbx_strand_id
1 'polypeptide(L)'
;MTMTDPIADMLTRLRNANQAYHDAVSMPYSKMKAGLAEILKQEGYITSYEVQDNLTAEGEPSVGKTLTVTLKYGRNRERSIAGVRRVSKPGLRVYAKSTSLPRVLGGLGVAIISTSQGLLTDRQAHQKGVGGEVLAYVW
;
A
#
# COMPACT_ATOMS: atom_id res chain seq x y z
N MET A 1 12.42 5.71 -18.64
CA MET A 1 12.92 5.90 -17.27
C MET A 1 12.59 4.67 -16.44
N THR A 2 13.58 4.12 -15.77
CA THR A 2 13.38 2.93 -14.95
C THR A 2 12.74 3.33 -13.62
N MET A 3 11.72 2.58 -13.22
CA MET A 3 11.10 2.77 -11.93
C MET A 3 12.03 2.25 -10.83
N THR A 4 12.51 3.13 -9.95
CA THR A 4 13.46 2.76 -8.90
C THR A 4 12.77 2.44 -7.57
N ASP A 5 11.50 2.84 -7.38
CA ASP A 5 10.75 2.59 -6.15
C ASP A 5 9.28 2.28 -6.46
N PRO A 6 8.95 0.99 -6.69
CA PRO A 6 7.56 0.61 -7.00
C PRO A 6 6.56 0.95 -5.90
N ILE A 7 6.98 0.92 -4.64
CA ILE A 7 6.10 1.25 -3.52
C ILE A 7 5.77 2.74 -3.52
N ALA A 8 6.76 3.60 -3.74
CA ALA A 8 6.52 5.04 -3.86
C ALA A 8 5.60 5.36 -5.03
N ASP A 9 5.76 4.67 -6.16
CA ASP A 9 4.89 4.83 -7.31
C ASP A 9 3.45 4.44 -6.97
N MET A 10 3.25 3.31 -6.30
CA MET A 10 1.93 2.87 -5.86
C MET A 10 1.27 3.90 -4.94
N LEU A 11 1.99 4.39 -3.93
CA LEU A 11 1.46 5.38 -3.00
C LEU A 11 1.10 6.68 -3.71
N THR A 12 1.90 7.11 -4.67
CA THR A 12 1.62 8.31 -5.47
C THR A 12 0.37 8.12 -6.31
N ARG A 13 0.23 6.96 -6.96
CA ARG A 13 -0.98 6.65 -7.76
C ARG A 13 -2.23 6.65 -6.90
N LEU A 14 -2.17 6.04 -5.71
CA LEU A 14 -3.29 6.01 -4.77
C LEU A 14 -3.66 7.43 -4.32
N ARG A 15 -2.67 8.21 -3.94
CA ARG A 15 -2.89 9.59 -3.50
C ARG A 15 -3.53 10.45 -4.60
N ASN A 16 -2.97 10.39 -5.80
CA ASN A 16 -3.47 11.19 -6.92
C ASN A 16 -4.88 10.79 -7.32
N ALA A 17 -5.15 9.49 -7.40
CA ALA A 17 -6.49 9.00 -7.73
C ALA A 17 -7.50 9.36 -6.65
N ASN A 18 -7.12 9.29 -5.39
CA ASN A 18 -7.96 9.66 -4.26
C ASN A 18 -8.30 11.15 -4.27
N GLN A 19 -7.31 12.01 -4.56
CA GLN A 19 -7.54 13.45 -4.65
C GLN A 19 -8.43 13.83 -5.83
N ALA A 20 -8.34 13.09 -6.93
CA ALA A 20 -9.16 13.32 -8.13
C ALA A 20 -10.52 12.60 -8.08
N TYR A 21 -10.84 11.94 -6.98
CA TYR A 21 -12.08 11.18 -6.80
C TYR A 21 -12.29 10.08 -7.84
N HIS A 22 -11.21 9.42 -8.27
CA HIS A 22 -11.34 8.25 -9.12
C HIS A 22 -11.91 7.07 -8.33
N ASP A 23 -12.72 6.24 -8.99
CA ASP A 23 -13.28 5.04 -8.34
C ASP A 23 -12.24 3.95 -8.15
N ALA A 24 -11.30 3.84 -9.08
CA ALA A 24 -10.27 2.81 -9.05
C ALA A 24 -8.98 3.30 -9.68
N VAL A 25 -7.90 2.61 -9.37
CA VAL A 25 -6.59 2.89 -9.94
C VAL A 25 -5.91 1.57 -10.27
N SER A 26 -5.25 1.51 -11.42
CA SER A 26 -4.56 0.31 -11.90
C SER A 26 -3.05 0.54 -11.93
N MET A 27 -2.31 -0.53 -11.72
CA MET A 27 -0.85 -0.50 -11.72
C MET A 27 -0.29 -1.88 -12.06
N PRO A 28 0.96 -1.98 -12.48
CA PRO A 28 1.59 -3.29 -12.65
C PRO A 28 1.61 -4.05 -11.32
N TYR A 29 1.29 -5.32 -11.37
CA TYR A 29 1.23 -6.18 -10.19
C TYR A 29 2.64 -6.48 -9.65
N SER A 30 2.75 -6.53 -8.33
CA SER A 30 3.83 -7.23 -7.65
C SER A 30 3.27 -7.81 -6.36
N LYS A 31 3.94 -8.83 -5.84
CA LYS A 31 3.52 -9.49 -4.60
C LYS A 31 3.49 -8.50 -3.44
N MET A 32 4.48 -7.61 -3.37
CA MET A 32 4.57 -6.60 -2.32
C MET A 32 3.43 -5.59 -2.42
N LYS A 33 3.11 -5.13 -3.63
CA LYS A 33 1.99 -4.20 -3.84
C LYS A 33 0.65 -4.83 -3.45
N ALA A 34 0.44 -6.10 -3.79
CA ALA A 34 -0.76 -6.81 -3.40
C ALA A 34 -0.85 -6.95 -1.88
N GLY A 35 0.26 -7.23 -1.22
CA GLY A 35 0.33 -7.27 0.24
C GLY A 35 -0.01 -5.94 0.88
N LEU A 36 0.49 -4.85 0.30
CA LEU A 36 0.18 -3.50 0.75
C LEU A 36 -1.31 -3.21 0.58
N ALA A 37 -1.89 -3.58 -0.56
CA ALA A 37 -3.32 -3.39 -0.82
C ALA A 37 -4.17 -4.17 0.18
N GLU A 38 -3.76 -5.38 0.54
CA GLU A 38 -4.47 -6.19 1.53
C GLU A 38 -4.50 -5.50 2.90
N ILE A 39 -3.38 -4.91 3.32
CA ILE A 39 -3.31 -4.15 4.57
C ILE A 39 -4.25 -2.94 4.51
N LEU A 40 -4.23 -2.19 3.40
CA LEU A 40 -5.09 -1.03 3.24
C LEU A 40 -6.57 -1.42 3.28
N LYS A 41 -6.91 -2.57 2.70
CA LYS A 41 -8.28 -3.09 2.76
C LYS A 41 -8.68 -3.45 4.18
N GLN A 42 -7.84 -4.19 4.91
CA GLN A 42 -8.10 -4.60 6.29
C GLN A 42 -8.27 -3.39 7.22
N GLU A 43 -7.50 -2.33 6.98
CA GLU A 43 -7.54 -1.12 7.80
C GLU A 43 -8.63 -0.13 7.36
N GLY A 44 -9.37 -0.47 6.29
CA GLY A 44 -10.50 0.34 5.86
C GLY A 44 -10.17 1.54 4.99
N TYR A 45 -8.98 1.60 4.43
CA TYR A 45 -8.57 2.71 3.55
C TYR A 45 -9.03 2.53 2.12
N ILE A 46 -9.22 1.29 1.67
CA ILE A 46 -9.75 0.99 0.34
C ILE A 46 -10.90 -0.01 0.46
N THR A 47 -11.73 -0.08 -0.57
CA THR A 47 -12.86 -1.03 -0.59
C THR A 47 -12.40 -2.44 -0.92
N SER A 48 -11.61 -2.60 -1.97
CA SER A 48 -11.13 -3.90 -2.44
C SER A 48 -9.99 -3.74 -3.42
N TYR A 49 -9.42 -4.86 -3.83
CA TYR A 49 -8.45 -4.89 -4.91
C TYR A 49 -8.60 -6.20 -5.69
N GLU A 50 -8.14 -6.19 -6.93
CA GLU A 50 -8.15 -7.35 -7.81
C GLU A 50 -6.82 -7.50 -8.52
N VAL A 51 -6.45 -8.75 -8.80
CA VAL A 51 -5.29 -9.07 -9.63
C VAL A 51 -5.79 -9.78 -10.87
N GLN A 52 -5.50 -9.23 -12.04
CA GLN A 52 -5.95 -9.77 -13.31
C GLN A 52 -4.76 -10.05 -14.22
N ASP A 53 -4.84 -11.12 -14.98
CA ASP A 53 -3.84 -11.40 -16.00
C ASP A 53 -3.97 -10.39 -17.14
N ASN A 54 -2.84 -9.93 -17.66
CA ASN A 54 -2.85 -9.08 -18.84
C ASN A 54 -3.27 -9.89 -20.06
N LEU A 55 -4.08 -9.27 -20.92
CA LEU A 55 -4.57 -9.91 -22.12
C LEU A 55 -4.04 -9.18 -23.36
N THR A 56 -3.82 -9.93 -24.44
CA THR A 56 -3.51 -9.34 -25.74
C THR A 56 -4.77 -8.73 -26.35
N ALA A 57 -4.62 -8.02 -27.47
CA ALA A 57 -5.74 -7.45 -28.19
C ALA A 57 -6.73 -8.53 -28.65
N GLU A 58 -6.29 -9.76 -28.79
CA GLU A 58 -7.13 -10.92 -29.20
C GLU A 58 -7.74 -11.65 -28.01
N GLY A 59 -7.51 -11.15 -26.78
CA GLY A 59 -8.06 -11.75 -25.59
C GLY A 59 -7.28 -12.93 -25.02
N GLU A 60 -6.08 -13.20 -25.53
CA GLU A 60 -5.22 -14.28 -25.05
C GLU A 60 -4.33 -13.78 -23.89
N PRO A 61 -3.93 -14.69 -22.96
CA PRO A 61 -3.06 -14.30 -21.87
C PRO A 61 -1.75 -13.69 -22.35
N SER A 62 -1.38 -12.56 -21.75
CA SER A 62 -0.14 -11.85 -22.02
C SER A 62 0.78 -11.96 -20.80
N VAL A 63 2.01 -11.45 -20.94
CA VAL A 63 2.98 -11.46 -19.84
C VAL A 63 2.55 -10.43 -18.78
N GLY A 64 2.67 -10.84 -17.50
CA GLY A 64 2.44 -9.96 -16.36
C GLY A 64 0.98 -9.92 -15.93
N LYS A 65 0.77 -9.18 -14.85
CA LYS A 65 -0.54 -9.01 -14.24
C LYS A 65 -0.76 -7.55 -13.90
N THR A 66 -2.02 -7.18 -13.77
CA THR A 66 -2.42 -5.82 -13.37
C THR A 66 -3.12 -5.88 -12.02
N LEU A 67 -2.71 -5.03 -11.10
CA LEU A 67 -3.36 -4.82 -9.82
C LEU A 67 -4.29 -3.62 -9.94
N THR A 68 -5.57 -3.81 -9.65
CA THR A 68 -6.57 -2.74 -9.65
C THR A 68 -7.10 -2.57 -8.23
N VAL A 69 -6.99 -1.35 -7.72
CA VAL A 69 -7.44 -1.00 -6.37
C VAL A 69 -8.70 -0.15 -6.49
N THR A 70 -9.77 -0.58 -5.81
CA THR A 70 -11.01 0.18 -5.73
C THR A 70 -10.96 1.08 -4.50
N LEU A 71 -11.01 2.39 -4.74
CA LEU A 71 -10.90 3.38 -3.68
C LEU A 71 -12.21 3.51 -2.89
N LYS A 72 -12.11 4.08 -1.69
CA LYS A 72 -13.23 4.20 -0.78
C LYS A 72 -13.49 5.67 -0.44
N TYR A 73 -14.76 6.05 -0.47
CA TYR A 73 -15.19 7.41 -0.10
C TYR A 73 -16.38 7.32 0.84
N GLY A 74 -16.52 8.31 1.73
CA GLY A 74 -17.65 8.42 2.62
C GLY A 74 -18.88 8.97 1.92
N ARG A 75 -19.98 9.12 2.69
CA ARG A 75 -21.27 9.57 2.14
C ARG A 75 -21.20 10.94 1.47
N ASN A 76 -20.40 11.85 2.00
CA ASN A 76 -20.23 13.20 1.48
C ASN A 76 -18.96 13.32 0.63
N ARG A 77 -18.55 12.22 -0.02
CA ARG A 77 -17.34 12.11 -0.81
C ARG A 77 -16.08 12.38 0.04
N GLU A 78 -16.14 12.02 1.31
CA GLU A 78 -14.99 12.12 2.19
C GLU A 78 -13.92 11.11 1.79
N ARG A 79 -12.69 11.56 1.67
CA ARG A 79 -11.58 10.67 1.32
C ARG A 79 -11.21 9.79 2.50
N SER A 80 -11.09 8.49 2.27
CA SER A 80 -10.66 7.55 3.32
C SER A 80 -9.16 7.64 3.58
N ILE A 81 -8.38 8.07 2.58
CA ILE A 81 -6.95 8.29 2.72
C ILE A 81 -6.70 9.78 2.80
N ALA A 82 -6.30 10.28 3.97
CA ALA A 82 -5.95 11.68 4.14
C ALA A 82 -4.54 11.96 3.64
N GLY A 83 -3.61 11.03 3.85
CA GLY A 83 -2.25 11.18 3.38
C GLY A 83 -1.48 9.88 3.37
N VAL A 84 -0.40 9.87 2.60
CA VAL A 84 0.55 8.76 2.54
C VAL A 84 1.97 9.32 2.55
N ARG A 85 2.90 8.55 3.13
CA ARG A 85 4.30 8.94 3.16
C ARG A 85 5.18 7.71 2.99
N ARG A 86 6.07 7.75 2.01
CA ARG A 86 7.12 6.74 1.86
C ARG A 86 8.21 7.01 2.90
N VAL A 87 8.55 6.00 3.69
CA VAL A 87 9.56 6.14 4.76
C VAL A 87 10.88 5.54 4.34
N SER A 88 10.97 4.22 4.19
CA SER A 88 12.17 3.55 3.72
C SER A 88 12.27 3.66 2.21
N LYS A 89 13.42 4.09 1.70
CA LYS A 89 13.64 4.32 0.27
C LYS A 89 14.82 3.47 -0.20
N PRO A 90 14.93 3.16 -1.51
CA PRO A 90 16.06 2.36 -1.98
C PRO A 90 17.43 2.93 -1.63
N GLY A 91 17.58 4.25 -1.59
CA GLY A 91 18.83 4.91 -1.22
C GLY A 91 19.00 5.16 0.27
N LEU A 92 17.94 4.95 1.07
CA LEU A 92 17.96 5.21 2.51
C LEU A 92 16.96 4.31 3.21
N ARG A 93 17.40 3.11 3.59
CA ARG A 93 16.52 2.15 4.26
C ARG A 93 16.31 2.52 5.73
N VAL A 94 15.07 2.35 6.20
CA VAL A 94 14.67 2.66 7.57
C VAL A 94 14.10 1.41 8.21
N TYR A 95 14.68 1.00 9.35
CA TYR A 95 14.27 -0.19 10.10
C TYR A 95 13.84 0.20 11.50
N ALA A 96 12.99 -0.60 12.11
CA ALA A 96 12.57 -0.43 13.49
C ALA A 96 12.46 -1.77 14.19
N LYS A 97 12.84 -1.81 15.48
CA LYS A 97 12.68 -2.97 16.32
C LYS A 97 11.24 -3.06 16.82
N SER A 98 10.82 -4.27 17.24
CA SER A 98 9.47 -4.49 17.77
C SER A 98 9.13 -3.60 18.97
N THR A 99 10.14 -3.16 19.71
CA THR A 99 9.98 -2.29 20.89
C THR A 99 9.95 -0.80 20.55
N SER A 100 10.28 -0.43 19.32
CA SER A 100 10.44 0.96 18.89
C SER A 100 9.69 1.25 17.59
N LEU A 101 8.59 0.54 17.34
CA LEU A 101 7.81 0.75 16.11
C LEU A 101 7.16 2.12 16.11
N PRO A 102 7.18 2.82 14.96
CA PRO A 102 6.57 4.14 14.88
C PRO A 102 5.06 4.07 14.95
N ARG A 103 4.45 5.12 15.49
CA ARG A 103 3.00 5.30 15.45
C ARG A 103 2.67 6.50 14.58
N VAL A 104 1.60 6.38 13.80
CA VAL A 104 1.16 7.44 12.90
C VAL A 104 -0.03 8.14 13.52
N LEU A 105 0.09 9.45 13.74
CA LEU A 105 -0.96 10.28 14.34
C LEU A 105 -1.49 9.69 15.65
N GLY A 106 -0.60 9.25 16.54
CA GLY A 106 -0.99 8.69 17.84
C GLY A 106 -1.77 7.38 17.75
N GLY A 107 -1.66 6.65 16.65
CA GLY A 107 -2.37 5.40 16.45
C GLY A 107 -3.61 5.50 15.56
N LEU A 108 -3.95 6.71 15.10
CA LEU A 108 -5.08 6.91 14.17
C LEU A 108 -4.75 6.43 12.75
N GLY A 109 -3.49 6.54 12.34
CA GLY A 109 -3.02 5.99 11.09
C GLY A 109 -2.28 4.68 11.30
N VAL A 110 -1.66 4.17 10.23
CA VAL A 110 -0.89 2.92 10.29
C VAL A 110 0.49 3.10 9.68
N ALA A 111 1.48 2.43 10.27
CA ALA A 111 2.77 2.23 9.65
C ALA A 111 2.78 0.83 9.06
N ILE A 112 3.28 0.69 7.84
CA ILE A 112 3.36 -0.59 7.15
C ILE A 112 4.79 -1.09 7.24
N ILE A 113 4.96 -2.25 7.86
CA ILE A 113 6.26 -2.81 8.20
C ILE A 113 6.48 -4.10 7.41
N SER A 114 7.62 -4.20 6.73
CA SER A 114 8.04 -5.43 6.06
C SER A 114 8.84 -6.27 7.03
N THR A 115 8.29 -7.40 7.45
CA THR A 115 8.90 -8.28 8.44
C THR A 115 9.21 -9.65 7.84
N SER A 116 9.90 -10.48 8.60
CA SER A 116 10.16 -11.88 8.22
C SER A 116 8.86 -12.69 8.09
N GLN A 117 7.77 -12.22 8.66
CA GLN A 117 6.45 -12.86 8.58
C GLN A 117 5.53 -12.19 7.57
N GLY A 118 6.08 -11.36 6.68
CA GLY A 118 5.34 -10.64 5.65
C GLY A 118 5.09 -9.18 6.01
N LEU A 119 4.20 -8.53 5.25
CA LEU A 119 3.82 -7.14 5.52
C LEU A 119 2.83 -7.10 6.68
N LEU A 120 3.11 -6.27 7.67
CA LEU A 120 2.27 -6.10 8.85
C LEU A 120 2.09 -4.62 9.14
N THR A 121 1.02 -4.29 9.86
CA THR A 121 0.88 -2.96 10.45
C THR A 121 1.79 -2.87 11.69
N ASP A 122 2.04 -1.64 12.17
CA ASP A 122 2.81 -1.44 13.40
C ASP A 122 2.16 -2.19 14.57
N ARG A 123 0.84 -2.17 14.66
CA ARG A 123 0.09 -2.86 15.71
C ARG A 123 0.26 -4.37 15.65
N GLN A 124 0.15 -4.95 14.43
CA GLN A 124 0.33 -6.40 14.25
C GLN A 124 1.77 -6.82 14.53
N ALA A 125 2.74 -6.04 14.09
CA ALA A 125 4.15 -6.33 14.33
C ALA A 125 4.48 -6.29 15.82
N HIS A 126 3.92 -5.32 16.54
CA HIS A 126 4.10 -5.24 17.99
C HIS A 126 3.50 -6.46 18.70
N GLN A 127 2.30 -6.89 18.32
CA GLN A 127 1.66 -8.08 18.89
C GLN A 127 2.47 -9.35 18.65
N LYS A 128 3.09 -9.46 17.49
CA LYS A 128 3.91 -10.63 17.15
C LYS A 128 5.35 -10.53 17.66
N GLY A 129 5.74 -9.39 18.21
CA GLY A 129 7.07 -9.17 18.73
C GLY A 129 8.14 -9.13 17.64
N VAL A 130 7.81 -8.68 16.44
CA VAL A 130 8.75 -8.60 15.31
C VAL A 130 8.95 -7.17 14.86
N GLY A 131 10.16 -6.85 14.42
CA GLY A 131 10.47 -5.59 13.78
C GLY A 131 10.78 -5.82 12.31
N GLY A 132 11.08 -4.74 11.60
CA GLY A 132 11.43 -4.85 10.20
C GLY A 132 11.63 -3.49 9.55
N GLU A 133 11.55 -3.48 8.21
CA GLU A 133 11.70 -2.28 7.43
C GLU A 133 10.38 -1.48 7.44
N VAL A 134 10.48 -0.20 7.81
CA VAL A 134 9.31 0.68 7.82
C VAL A 134 9.10 1.21 6.41
N LEU A 135 8.13 0.64 5.70
CA LEU A 135 7.91 0.97 4.29
C LEU A 135 7.22 2.33 4.12
N ALA A 136 6.13 2.56 4.83
CA ALA A 136 5.30 3.73 4.60
C ALA A 136 4.38 4.02 5.77
N TYR A 137 3.88 5.26 5.81
CA TYR A 137 2.78 5.66 6.70
C TYR A 137 1.55 5.94 5.86
N VAL A 138 0.38 5.59 6.38
CA VAL A 138 -0.93 5.90 5.77
C VAL A 138 -1.86 6.39 6.87
N TRP A 139 -2.57 7.47 6.59
CA TRP A 139 -3.55 7.99 7.54
C TRP A 139 -4.75 8.64 6.86
#